data_581e5ca3568f42cc20515032f54f55b1
#
_entry.id   581e5ca3568f42cc20515032f54f55b1
#
_cell.length_a   1.000
_cell.length_b   1.000
_cell.length_c   1.000
_cell.angle_alpha   90.00
_cell.angle_beta   90.00
_cell.angle_gamma   90.00
#
_symmetry.space_group_name_H-M   'P 1'
#
loop_
_entity.id
_entity.type
_entity.pdbx_description
1 polymer ?
#
loop_
_entity_poly.entity_id
_entity_poly.type
_entity_poly.pdbx_seq_one_letter_code
_entity_poly.pdbx_strand_id
1 'polypeptide(L)'
;VERAALDAGVVQSRAPGGLTVVTEALPGARGVALGVFVRFGTRDEARAQMGVAHLLEHLVFKGTDRRGPRELARAIEGRGGALDAFTARDHTGFQAHVLGRDLAVAAEVLTDLVRRPLLRDEDLDLERNVVLEEIRAVEDTPDDLVHDLHAQTLWPDDAHGFPILGTAETVAGLRARDLRAVHAAAYGAGNCVIAAAGAVEHDALLEALAAEGWLDAPSGPPVRRQAPAPALRAVERVVERDSAQVHVVVGTDTFGAGDPRRFALAMLVNAVGGGMGSRLFQRVREELGLAYGVWTATQLYHETGQLGTYVGSQPQTAAAALQAIREEYARVAAHGLAPGELEEAREQLKGQLVLGLEGAGARMARLAGTALAGLPYRPVDALLADVDAVRPDDVAALAAEYFAPERQTVVRLGPLD
;
A
#
# COMPACT_ATOMS: atom_id res chain seq x y z
N VAL A 1 29.74 2.08 5.87
CA VAL A 1 28.52 1.41 5.38
C VAL A 1 28.67 -0.08 5.65
N GLU A 2 27.72 -0.67 6.38
CA GLU A 2 27.65 -2.12 6.56
C GLU A 2 27.00 -2.76 5.34
N ARG A 3 27.55 -3.86 4.81
CA ARG A 3 27.07 -4.51 3.60
C ARG A 3 26.78 -5.99 3.83
N ALA A 4 25.69 -6.49 3.28
CA ALA A 4 25.31 -7.90 3.28
C ALA A 4 24.83 -8.33 1.90
N ALA A 5 25.31 -9.46 1.41
CA ALA A 5 24.69 -10.18 0.29
C ALA A 5 23.51 -10.98 0.87
N LEU A 6 22.31 -10.75 0.37
CA LEU A 6 21.09 -11.40 0.85
C LEU A 6 20.70 -12.62 0.00
N ASP A 7 21.02 -12.55 -1.29
CA ASP A 7 20.76 -13.59 -2.29
C ASP A 7 21.63 -13.35 -3.53
N ALA A 8 21.55 -14.23 -4.52
CA ALA A 8 22.17 -14.05 -5.82
C ALA A 8 21.61 -12.75 -6.48
N GLY A 9 22.50 -11.76 -6.68
CA GLY A 9 22.13 -10.46 -7.23
C GLY A 9 21.43 -9.52 -6.25
N VAL A 10 21.15 -9.91 -5.01
CA VAL A 10 20.51 -9.06 -4.00
C VAL A 10 21.51 -8.62 -2.94
N VAL A 11 21.72 -7.32 -2.84
CA VAL A 11 22.69 -6.71 -1.90
C VAL A 11 22.00 -5.63 -1.08
N GLN A 12 22.27 -5.62 0.21
CA GLN A 12 21.83 -4.56 1.12
C GLN A 12 23.02 -3.87 1.76
N SER A 13 22.94 -2.55 1.85
CA SER A 13 23.87 -1.73 2.63
C SER A 13 23.13 -0.87 3.64
N ARG A 14 23.75 -0.63 4.79
CA ARG A 14 23.23 0.27 5.82
C ARG A 14 24.27 1.35 6.13
N ALA A 15 23.88 2.61 5.92
CA ALA A 15 24.74 3.75 6.24
C ALA A 15 24.70 4.06 7.76
N PRO A 16 25.74 4.75 8.31
CA PRO A 16 25.79 5.14 9.72
C PRO A 16 24.56 5.92 10.21
N GLY A 17 23.99 6.76 9.35
CA GLY A 17 22.74 7.50 9.60
C GLY A 17 21.46 6.65 9.57
N GLY A 18 21.55 5.34 9.40
CA GLY A 18 20.40 4.41 9.41
C GLY A 18 19.73 4.22 8.06
N LEU A 19 20.15 4.94 7.00
CA LEU A 19 19.66 4.69 5.65
C LEU A 19 19.89 3.24 5.24
N THR A 20 18.85 2.59 4.73
CA THR A 20 18.94 1.26 4.12
C THR A 20 18.92 1.40 2.60
N VAL A 21 19.91 0.85 1.92
CA VAL A 21 19.97 0.76 0.45
C VAL A 21 19.93 -0.71 0.07
N VAL A 22 18.99 -1.11 -0.76
CA VAL A 22 18.85 -2.50 -1.21
C VAL A 22 18.69 -2.56 -2.72
N THR A 23 19.41 -3.47 -3.38
CA THR A 23 19.38 -3.62 -4.83
C THR A 23 19.19 -5.07 -5.23
N GLU A 24 18.55 -5.27 -6.38
CA GLU A 24 18.47 -6.57 -7.08
C GLU A 24 18.90 -6.39 -8.53
N ALA A 25 20.08 -6.90 -8.86
CA ALA A 25 20.58 -6.92 -10.24
C ALA A 25 19.88 -8.00 -11.06
N LEU A 26 19.23 -7.61 -12.16
CA LEU A 26 18.51 -8.53 -13.05
C LEU A 26 19.32 -8.76 -14.33
N PRO A 27 19.83 -9.98 -14.56
CA PRO A 27 20.57 -10.28 -15.76
C PRO A 27 19.77 -10.01 -17.04
N GLY A 28 20.34 -9.26 -17.96
CA GLY A 28 19.71 -8.92 -19.25
C GLY A 28 18.73 -7.74 -19.22
N ALA A 29 18.40 -7.19 -18.04
CA ALA A 29 17.60 -5.98 -17.95
C ALA A 29 18.36 -4.79 -18.57
N ARG A 30 17.65 -3.89 -19.25
CA ARG A 30 18.18 -2.62 -19.76
C ARG A 30 17.69 -1.42 -18.96
N GLY A 31 16.52 -1.55 -18.33
CA GLY A 31 15.92 -0.56 -17.45
C GLY A 31 16.19 -0.86 -16.00
N VAL A 32 16.09 0.18 -15.17
CA VAL A 32 16.16 0.11 -13.71
C VAL A 32 14.96 0.85 -13.12
N ALA A 33 14.35 0.25 -12.12
CA ALA A 33 13.43 0.92 -11.21
C ALA A 33 14.23 1.33 -9.97
N LEU A 34 14.16 2.59 -9.60
CA LEU A 34 14.77 3.15 -8.39
C LEU A 34 13.69 3.86 -7.59
N GLY A 35 13.63 3.63 -6.28
CA GLY A 35 12.70 4.32 -5.38
C GLY A 35 13.34 4.77 -4.08
N VAL A 36 12.89 5.90 -3.57
CA VAL A 36 13.13 6.39 -2.21
C VAL A 36 11.81 6.31 -1.46
N PHE A 37 11.80 5.55 -0.38
CA PHE A 37 10.62 5.30 0.43
C PHE A 37 10.83 5.86 1.83
N VAL A 38 9.94 6.73 2.25
CA VAL A 38 9.97 7.38 3.56
C VAL A 38 9.00 6.66 4.49
N ARG A 39 9.46 6.24 5.68
CA ARG A 39 8.62 5.60 6.71
C ARG A 39 7.70 6.62 7.39
N PHE A 40 6.91 7.28 6.58
CA PHE A 40 5.87 8.21 7.01
C PHE A 40 4.71 8.11 6.02
N GLY A 41 3.53 7.87 6.54
CA GLY A 41 2.30 7.79 5.78
C GLY A 41 1.13 8.27 6.63
N THR A 42 -0.10 8.06 6.17
CA THR A 42 -1.29 8.61 6.85
C THR A 42 -1.48 8.09 8.27
N ARG A 43 -1.01 6.89 8.58
CA ARG A 43 -1.04 6.34 9.96
C ARG A 43 -0.18 7.11 10.96
N ASP A 44 0.74 7.95 10.48
CA ASP A 44 1.64 8.75 11.32
C ASP A 44 1.11 10.18 11.50
N GLU A 45 -0.05 10.49 10.94
CA GLU A 45 -0.69 11.81 10.99
C GLU A 45 -1.47 12.04 12.27
N ALA A 46 -1.44 13.26 12.76
CA ALA A 46 -2.40 13.70 13.77
C ALA A 46 -3.77 13.97 13.11
N ARG A 47 -4.88 13.71 13.84
CA ARG A 47 -6.24 13.94 13.32
C ARG A 47 -6.46 15.35 12.73
N ALA A 48 -5.88 16.37 13.33
CA ALA A 48 -5.98 17.76 12.84
C ALA A 48 -5.14 18.03 11.58
N GLN A 49 -4.29 17.08 11.18
CA GLN A 49 -3.38 17.20 10.05
C GLN A 49 -3.60 16.08 9.01
N MET A 50 -4.77 15.43 9.02
CA MET A 50 -5.09 14.41 8.02
C MET A 50 -4.88 14.96 6.61
N GLY A 51 -4.20 14.17 5.77
CA GLY A 51 -3.83 14.53 4.41
C GLY A 51 -2.50 15.28 4.28
N VAL A 52 -1.77 15.52 5.38
CA VAL A 52 -0.47 16.21 5.32
C VAL A 52 0.58 15.41 4.55
N ALA A 53 0.58 14.08 4.66
CA ALA A 53 1.51 13.22 3.93
C ALA A 53 1.28 13.31 2.41
N HIS A 54 0.02 13.25 1.98
CA HIS A 54 -0.37 13.33 0.59
C HIS A 54 -0.11 14.73 0.00
N LEU A 55 -0.49 15.79 0.71
CA LEU A 55 -0.23 17.15 0.26
C LEU A 55 1.28 17.46 0.20
N LEU A 56 2.08 16.87 1.09
CA LEU A 56 3.55 16.96 1.05
C LEU A 56 4.11 16.24 -0.18
N GLU A 57 3.57 15.08 -0.54
CA GLU A 57 3.92 14.37 -1.78
C GLU A 57 3.73 15.28 -3.00
N HIS A 58 2.60 15.97 -3.14
CA HIS A 58 2.36 16.94 -4.21
C HIS A 58 3.38 18.08 -4.21
N LEU A 59 3.64 18.62 -3.01
CA LEU A 59 4.44 19.84 -2.89
C LEU A 59 5.92 19.64 -3.25
N VAL A 60 6.49 18.44 -3.05
CA VAL A 60 7.90 18.19 -3.40
C VAL A 60 8.15 18.31 -4.92
N PHE A 61 7.13 18.10 -5.76
CA PHE A 61 7.21 18.28 -7.21
C PHE A 61 7.15 19.74 -7.67
N LYS A 62 6.85 20.70 -6.77
CA LYS A 62 6.73 22.13 -7.13
C LYS A 62 8.06 22.86 -7.18
N GLY A 63 9.14 22.15 -7.02
CA GLY A 63 10.51 22.64 -7.21
C GLY A 63 11.42 22.33 -6.04
N THR A 64 12.67 22.31 -6.37
CA THR A 64 13.79 22.08 -5.46
C THR A 64 14.79 23.24 -5.55
N ASP A 65 15.82 23.23 -4.72
CA ASP A 65 16.89 24.22 -4.78
C ASP A 65 17.60 24.25 -6.17
N ARG A 66 17.51 23.15 -6.93
CA ARG A 66 18.24 22.96 -8.21
C ARG A 66 17.35 23.05 -9.42
N ARG A 67 16.07 22.69 -9.31
CA ARG A 67 15.15 22.49 -10.46
C ARG A 67 13.76 23.02 -10.19
N GLY A 68 13.21 23.72 -11.16
CA GLY A 68 11.78 24.00 -11.21
C GLY A 68 10.95 22.75 -11.57
N PRO A 69 9.61 22.79 -11.43
CA PRO A 69 8.74 21.63 -11.66
C PRO A 69 8.91 21.02 -13.06
N ARG A 70 8.97 21.84 -14.10
CA ARG A 70 9.16 21.39 -15.48
C ARG A 70 10.52 20.74 -15.71
N GLU A 71 11.55 21.24 -15.03
CA GLU A 71 12.91 20.70 -15.16
C GLU A 71 13.04 19.36 -14.47
N LEU A 72 12.35 19.16 -13.32
CA LEU A 72 12.25 17.87 -12.62
C LEU A 72 11.64 16.81 -13.55
N ALA A 73 10.48 17.08 -14.12
CA ALA A 73 9.83 16.16 -15.05
C ALA A 73 10.73 15.86 -16.28
N ARG A 74 11.26 16.89 -16.91
CA ARG A 74 12.11 16.74 -18.11
C ARG A 74 13.42 16.01 -17.83
N ALA A 75 13.96 16.08 -16.63
CA ALA A 75 15.19 15.36 -16.28
C ALA A 75 15.04 13.84 -16.42
N ILE A 76 13.85 13.30 -16.19
CA ILE A 76 13.53 11.88 -16.31
C ILE A 76 12.80 11.57 -17.63
N GLU A 77 11.68 12.25 -17.90
CA GLU A 77 10.85 12.00 -19.09
C GLU A 77 11.59 12.29 -20.39
N GLY A 78 12.44 13.32 -20.41
CA GLY A 78 13.29 13.67 -21.57
C GLY A 78 14.32 12.60 -21.92
N ARG A 79 14.52 11.59 -21.07
CA ARG A 79 15.35 10.39 -21.28
C ARG A 79 14.52 9.14 -21.59
N GLY A 80 13.19 9.31 -21.74
CA GLY A 80 12.28 8.19 -21.95
C GLY A 80 11.95 7.42 -20.65
N GLY A 81 12.24 7.99 -19.48
CA GLY A 81 11.88 7.45 -18.18
C GLY A 81 10.51 7.92 -17.70
N ALA A 82 10.09 7.40 -16.55
CA ALA A 82 8.90 7.83 -15.82
C ALA A 82 9.29 8.21 -14.39
N LEU A 83 8.67 9.25 -13.86
CA LEU A 83 8.79 9.70 -12.48
C LEU A 83 7.40 9.70 -11.85
N ASP A 84 7.27 9.07 -10.69
CA ASP A 84 6.00 8.88 -10.01
C ASP A 84 6.16 8.91 -8.49
N ALA A 85 5.06 9.14 -7.76
CA ALA A 85 5.02 9.06 -6.33
C ALA A 85 3.66 8.54 -5.85
N PHE A 86 3.61 8.10 -4.61
CA PHE A 86 2.38 7.70 -3.96
C PHE A 86 2.48 7.82 -2.44
N THR A 87 1.36 8.09 -1.82
CA THR A 87 1.20 8.04 -0.37
C THR A 87 0.37 6.83 0.02
N ALA A 88 0.91 6.01 0.92
CA ALA A 88 0.22 4.88 1.53
C ALA A 88 0.00 5.14 3.02
N ARG A 89 -0.64 4.19 3.72
CA ARG A 89 -0.84 4.31 5.16
C ARG A 89 0.49 4.25 5.93
N ASP A 90 1.40 3.36 5.55
CA ASP A 90 2.66 3.10 6.26
C ASP A 90 3.86 3.91 5.77
N HIS A 91 3.81 4.42 4.55
CA HIS A 91 4.94 5.08 3.91
C HIS A 91 4.52 5.94 2.73
N THR A 92 5.43 6.82 2.31
CA THR A 92 5.36 7.57 1.05
C THR A 92 6.50 7.12 0.16
N GLY A 93 6.22 6.83 -1.11
CA GLY A 93 7.20 6.38 -2.10
C GLY A 93 7.39 7.38 -3.23
N PHE A 94 8.64 7.61 -3.62
CA PHE A 94 9.05 8.39 -4.79
C PHE A 94 9.87 7.49 -5.68
N GLN A 95 9.50 7.32 -6.94
CA GLN A 95 10.10 6.31 -7.79
C GLN A 95 10.36 6.82 -9.20
N ALA A 96 11.42 6.32 -9.81
CA ALA A 96 11.77 6.57 -11.19
C ALA A 96 12.05 5.26 -11.93
N HIS A 97 11.59 5.16 -13.18
CA HIS A 97 11.93 4.09 -14.09
C HIS A 97 12.74 4.68 -15.24
N VAL A 98 13.99 4.25 -15.38
CA VAL A 98 14.92 4.79 -16.39
C VAL A 98 15.75 3.68 -17.04
N LEU A 99 16.51 4.01 -18.07
CA LEU A 99 17.56 3.11 -18.55
C LEU A 99 18.70 3.04 -17.54
N GLY A 100 19.38 1.90 -17.42
CA GLY A 100 20.47 1.71 -16.45
C GLY A 100 21.58 2.77 -16.54
N ARG A 101 21.88 3.29 -17.74
CA ARG A 101 22.85 4.39 -17.94
C ARG A 101 22.43 5.72 -17.29
N ASP A 102 21.13 5.90 -16.99
CA ASP A 102 20.56 7.12 -16.41
C ASP A 102 20.32 6.99 -14.90
N LEU A 103 20.80 5.91 -14.26
CA LEU A 103 20.63 5.63 -12.81
C LEU A 103 21.10 6.81 -11.95
N ALA A 104 22.25 7.40 -12.24
CA ALA A 104 22.79 8.52 -11.46
C ALA A 104 21.88 9.76 -11.54
N VAL A 105 21.29 10.04 -12.71
CA VAL A 105 20.33 11.14 -12.87
C VAL A 105 19.04 10.87 -12.10
N ALA A 106 18.54 9.63 -12.11
CA ALA A 106 17.38 9.26 -11.30
C ALA A 106 17.66 9.40 -9.79
N ALA A 107 18.83 8.97 -9.33
CA ALA A 107 19.25 9.13 -7.94
C ALA A 107 19.34 10.61 -7.54
N GLU A 108 19.88 11.47 -8.39
CA GLU A 108 19.96 12.92 -8.16
C GLU A 108 18.56 13.54 -8.08
N VAL A 109 17.67 13.25 -9.06
CA VAL A 109 16.32 13.83 -9.09
C VAL A 109 15.48 13.39 -7.89
N LEU A 110 15.49 12.09 -7.56
CA LEU A 110 14.77 11.59 -6.38
C LEU A 110 15.33 12.17 -5.08
N THR A 111 16.65 12.40 -5.01
CA THR A 111 17.26 13.07 -3.87
C THR A 111 16.81 14.52 -3.76
N ASP A 112 16.73 15.25 -4.86
CA ASP A 112 16.24 16.63 -4.86
C ASP A 112 14.81 16.71 -4.35
N LEU A 113 13.91 15.84 -4.86
CA LEU A 113 12.51 15.76 -4.42
C LEU A 113 12.40 15.49 -2.92
N VAL A 114 13.13 14.47 -2.43
CA VAL A 114 12.96 13.99 -1.05
C VAL A 114 13.69 14.87 -0.03
N ARG A 115 14.84 15.44 -0.38
CA ARG A 115 15.68 16.13 0.60
C ARG A 115 15.75 17.65 0.45
N ARG A 116 15.41 18.20 -0.70
CA ARG A 116 15.61 19.62 -1.03
C ARG A 116 14.39 20.30 -1.63
N PRO A 117 13.15 19.91 -1.26
CA PRO A 117 11.96 20.57 -1.79
C PRO A 117 11.86 21.99 -1.22
N LEU A 118 11.34 22.92 -2.01
CA LEU A 118 11.18 24.31 -1.60
C LEU A 118 10.02 24.53 -0.63
N LEU A 119 8.94 23.78 -0.75
CA LEU A 119 7.73 23.81 0.10
C LEU A 119 7.23 25.24 0.33
N ARG A 120 7.03 26.01 -0.74
CA ARG A 120 6.63 27.42 -0.70
C ARG A 120 5.14 27.57 -0.37
N ASP A 121 4.78 28.68 0.27
CA ASP A 121 3.39 28.97 0.62
C ASP A 121 2.50 29.14 -0.64
N GLU A 122 3.04 29.77 -1.69
CA GLU A 122 2.33 29.95 -2.97
C GLU A 122 2.02 28.64 -3.71
N ASP A 123 2.93 27.65 -3.64
CA ASP A 123 2.71 26.35 -4.23
C ASP A 123 1.66 25.56 -3.46
N LEU A 124 1.66 25.70 -2.13
CA LEU A 124 0.65 25.07 -1.28
C LEU A 124 -0.77 25.55 -1.62
N ASP A 125 -0.96 26.83 -1.87
CA ASP A 125 -2.29 27.36 -2.21
C ASP A 125 -2.82 26.80 -3.53
N LEU A 126 -1.92 26.56 -4.49
CA LEU A 126 -2.27 25.91 -5.75
C LEU A 126 -2.59 24.43 -5.56
N GLU A 127 -1.70 23.67 -4.89
CA GLU A 127 -1.86 22.24 -4.71
C GLU A 127 -3.03 21.88 -3.79
N ARG A 128 -3.33 22.72 -2.80
CA ARG A 128 -4.55 22.55 -1.99
C ARG A 128 -5.80 22.44 -2.85
N ASN A 129 -5.91 23.28 -3.89
CA ASN A 129 -7.05 23.22 -4.79
C ASN A 129 -7.09 21.91 -5.58
N VAL A 130 -5.91 21.40 -6.01
CA VAL A 130 -5.80 20.12 -6.72
C VAL A 130 -6.26 18.99 -5.79
N VAL A 131 -5.74 18.91 -4.56
CA VAL A 131 -6.11 17.88 -3.59
C VAL A 131 -7.59 17.96 -3.20
N LEU A 132 -8.17 19.18 -3.10
CA LEU A 132 -9.60 19.33 -2.86
C LEU A 132 -10.46 18.82 -4.02
N GLU A 133 -9.99 18.93 -5.28
CA GLU A 133 -10.66 18.31 -6.43
C GLU A 133 -10.52 16.78 -6.40
N GLU A 134 -9.38 16.25 -5.98
CA GLU A 134 -9.19 14.79 -5.81
C GLU A 134 -10.10 14.22 -4.73
N ILE A 135 -10.26 14.93 -3.59
CA ILE A 135 -11.22 14.54 -2.55
C ILE A 135 -12.64 14.46 -3.12
N ARG A 136 -13.07 15.47 -3.90
CA ARG A 136 -14.39 15.44 -4.56
C ARG A 136 -14.51 14.29 -5.54
N ALA A 137 -13.47 14.01 -6.32
CA ALA A 137 -13.46 12.89 -7.26
C ALA A 137 -13.64 11.53 -6.54
N VAL A 138 -12.98 11.32 -5.39
CA VAL A 138 -13.21 10.14 -4.55
C VAL A 138 -14.62 10.14 -3.97
N GLU A 139 -15.09 11.27 -3.48
CA GLU A 139 -16.49 11.40 -3.02
C GLU A 139 -17.49 11.05 -4.12
N ASP A 140 -17.22 11.39 -5.38
CA ASP A 140 -18.07 11.09 -6.54
C ASP A 140 -17.87 9.66 -7.10
N THR A 141 -16.99 8.86 -6.49
CA THR A 141 -16.69 7.48 -6.87
C THR A 141 -17.07 6.52 -5.73
N PRO A 142 -18.35 6.09 -5.63
CA PRO A 142 -18.85 5.34 -4.48
C PRO A 142 -18.13 4.00 -4.23
N ASP A 143 -17.62 3.35 -5.27
CA ASP A 143 -16.86 2.10 -5.17
C ASP A 143 -15.47 2.31 -4.53
N ASP A 144 -14.86 3.48 -4.65
CA ASP A 144 -13.64 3.86 -3.91
C ASP A 144 -13.99 4.35 -2.51
N LEU A 145 -14.96 5.25 -2.40
CA LEU A 145 -15.36 5.88 -1.13
C LEU A 145 -15.78 4.86 -0.06
N VAL A 146 -16.45 3.77 -0.45
CA VAL A 146 -16.93 2.76 0.50
C VAL A 146 -15.77 2.09 1.26
N HIS A 147 -14.59 1.98 0.67
CA HIS A 147 -13.40 1.43 1.31
C HIS A 147 -12.83 2.37 2.37
N ASP A 148 -12.79 3.67 2.10
CA ASP A 148 -12.39 4.66 3.10
C ASP A 148 -13.41 4.71 4.26
N LEU A 149 -14.71 4.68 3.96
CA LEU A 149 -15.75 4.62 4.98
C LEU A 149 -15.65 3.35 5.84
N HIS A 150 -15.25 2.22 5.24
CA HIS A 150 -15.04 0.98 5.98
C HIS A 150 -13.84 1.08 6.91
N ALA A 151 -12.69 1.59 6.44
CA ALA A 151 -11.52 1.83 7.28
C ALA A 151 -11.82 2.80 8.43
N GLN A 152 -12.53 3.91 8.17
CA GLN A 152 -12.98 4.84 9.19
C GLN A 152 -13.90 4.20 10.23
N THR A 153 -14.73 3.23 9.81
CA THR A 153 -15.64 2.53 10.71
C THR A 153 -14.91 1.50 11.55
N LEU A 154 -13.89 0.82 10.99
CA LEU A 154 -13.02 -0.09 11.75
C LEU A 154 -12.20 0.66 12.78
N TRP A 155 -11.63 1.81 12.43
CA TRP A 155 -10.69 2.57 13.26
C TRP A 155 -11.09 4.05 13.37
N PRO A 156 -12.22 4.38 14.03
CA PRO A 156 -12.73 5.75 14.10
C PRO A 156 -11.80 6.72 14.83
N ASP A 157 -11.02 6.20 15.78
CA ASP A 157 -10.12 6.98 16.64
C ASP A 157 -8.64 6.71 16.42
N ASP A 158 -8.30 6.01 15.32
CA ASP A 158 -6.94 5.67 14.96
C ASP A 158 -6.63 6.12 13.53
N ALA A 159 -5.36 6.47 13.29
CA ALA A 159 -4.92 6.96 11.99
C ALA A 159 -4.99 5.91 10.85
N HIS A 160 -5.10 4.61 11.17
CA HIS A 160 -5.40 3.59 10.15
C HIS A 160 -6.79 3.78 9.51
N GLY A 161 -7.70 4.45 10.18
CA GLY A 161 -9.00 4.82 9.64
C GLY A 161 -9.02 6.16 8.87
N PHE A 162 -7.92 6.93 8.87
CA PHE A 162 -7.91 8.21 8.18
C PHE A 162 -7.89 8.01 6.66
N PRO A 163 -8.63 8.82 5.90
CA PRO A 163 -8.52 8.84 4.45
C PRO A 163 -7.15 9.37 4.03
N ILE A 164 -6.56 8.77 2.99
CA ILE A 164 -5.21 9.14 2.52
C ILE A 164 -5.15 10.61 2.09
N LEU A 165 -6.18 11.09 1.42
CA LEU A 165 -6.28 12.48 0.96
C LEU A 165 -6.56 13.48 2.11
N GLY A 166 -6.88 12.98 3.32
CA GLY A 166 -7.43 13.82 4.38
C GLY A 166 -8.89 14.17 4.14
N THR A 167 -9.36 15.23 4.79
CA THR A 167 -10.69 15.80 4.57
C THR A 167 -10.58 17.21 4.01
N ALA A 168 -11.63 17.70 3.34
CA ALA A 168 -11.65 19.06 2.82
C ALA A 168 -11.34 20.09 3.91
N GLU A 169 -11.83 19.87 5.13
CA GLU A 169 -11.59 20.75 6.29
C GLU A 169 -10.12 20.71 6.73
N THR A 170 -9.54 19.51 6.91
CA THR A 170 -8.15 19.40 7.36
C THR A 170 -7.18 19.94 6.31
N VAL A 171 -7.35 19.58 5.04
CA VAL A 171 -6.52 20.07 3.93
C VAL A 171 -6.61 21.60 3.78
N ALA A 172 -7.80 22.18 3.91
CA ALA A 172 -7.96 23.65 3.90
C ALA A 172 -7.24 24.33 5.07
N GLY A 173 -7.11 23.63 6.22
CA GLY A 173 -6.46 24.13 7.43
C GLY A 173 -4.93 24.07 7.42
N LEU A 174 -4.32 23.19 6.62
CA LEU A 174 -2.87 22.98 6.57
C LEU A 174 -2.12 24.24 6.11
N ARG A 175 -0.96 24.49 6.68
CA ARG A 175 -0.06 25.59 6.35
C ARG A 175 1.30 25.03 5.92
N ALA A 176 2.03 25.77 5.09
CA ALA A 176 3.36 25.32 4.63
C ALA A 176 4.33 25.05 5.78
N ARG A 177 4.20 25.76 6.91
CA ARG A 177 4.96 25.47 8.14
C ARG A 177 4.70 24.07 8.69
N ASP A 178 3.47 23.55 8.55
CA ASP A 178 3.08 22.23 9.05
C ASP A 178 3.74 21.15 8.16
N LEU A 179 3.71 21.34 6.84
CA LEU A 179 4.38 20.46 5.88
C LEU A 179 5.92 20.49 6.07
N ARG A 180 6.49 21.68 6.24
CA ARG A 180 7.94 21.82 6.56
C ARG A 180 8.30 21.13 7.87
N ALA A 181 7.45 21.20 8.90
CA ALA A 181 7.67 20.50 10.16
C ALA A 181 7.63 18.98 10.00
N VAL A 182 6.66 18.44 9.26
CA VAL A 182 6.57 17.02 8.94
C VAL A 182 7.78 16.58 8.11
N HIS A 183 8.15 17.32 7.07
CA HIS A 183 9.32 17.02 6.25
C HIS A 183 10.59 16.94 7.10
N ALA A 184 10.86 17.94 7.95
CA ALA A 184 12.02 17.96 8.83
C ALA A 184 12.03 16.82 9.86
N ALA A 185 10.84 16.39 10.32
CA ALA A 185 10.70 15.33 11.30
C ALA A 185 10.81 13.91 10.70
N ALA A 186 10.30 13.71 9.47
CA ALA A 186 10.10 12.38 8.91
C ALA A 186 11.08 12.02 7.77
N TYR A 187 11.59 13.00 7.01
CA TYR A 187 12.38 12.74 5.80
C TYR A 187 13.89 12.61 6.03
N GLY A 188 14.28 12.33 7.28
CA GLY A 188 15.66 12.03 7.64
C GLY A 188 16.13 10.67 7.11
N ALA A 189 17.44 10.51 6.87
CA ALA A 189 18.00 9.30 6.27
C ALA A 189 17.67 8.01 7.05
N GLY A 190 17.56 8.06 8.37
CA GLY A 190 17.20 6.91 9.21
C GLY A 190 15.76 6.42 9.03
N ASN A 191 14.88 7.27 8.47
CA ASN A 191 13.50 6.90 8.13
C ASN A 191 13.33 6.52 6.66
N CYS A 192 14.41 6.50 5.86
CA CYS A 192 14.35 6.21 4.44
C CYS A 192 14.88 4.82 4.10
N VAL A 193 14.27 4.22 3.09
CA VAL A 193 14.77 3.05 2.37
C VAL A 193 14.94 3.44 0.91
N ILE A 194 16.09 3.15 0.32
CA ILE A 194 16.32 3.28 -1.11
C ILE A 194 16.40 1.87 -1.68
N ALA A 195 15.54 1.58 -2.65
CA ALA A 195 15.48 0.28 -3.30
C ALA A 195 15.63 0.44 -4.80
N ALA A 196 16.39 -0.47 -5.44
CA ALA A 196 16.48 -0.52 -6.90
C ALA A 196 16.48 -1.96 -7.41
N ALA A 197 15.89 -2.18 -8.58
CA ALA A 197 15.96 -3.47 -9.27
C ALA A 197 16.08 -3.27 -10.78
N GLY A 198 16.76 -4.18 -11.45
CA GLY A 198 16.97 -4.12 -12.91
C GLY A 198 18.43 -4.04 -13.29
N ALA A 199 18.72 -3.17 -14.27
CA ALA A 199 20.09 -2.88 -14.73
C ALA A 199 20.80 -1.98 -13.70
N VAL A 200 21.11 -2.51 -12.53
CA VAL A 200 21.73 -1.79 -11.43
C VAL A 200 22.94 -2.54 -10.88
N GLU A 201 24.05 -1.80 -10.72
CA GLU A 201 25.20 -2.24 -9.94
C GLU A 201 25.13 -1.54 -8.57
N HIS A 202 25.20 -2.33 -7.49
CA HIS A 202 25.01 -1.81 -6.13
C HIS A 202 26.00 -0.69 -5.77
N ASP A 203 27.28 -0.86 -6.14
CA ASP A 203 28.32 0.11 -5.85
C ASP A 203 28.13 1.41 -6.65
N ALA A 204 27.69 1.31 -7.92
CA ALA A 204 27.38 2.50 -8.71
C ALA A 204 26.20 3.29 -8.13
N LEU A 205 25.19 2.63 -7.57
CA LEU A 205 24.12 3.32 -6.85
C LEU A 205 24.65 3.97 -5.57
N LEU A 206 25.49 3.28 -4.79
CA LEU A 206 26.08 3.87 -3.57
C LEU A 206 26.94 5.11 -3.90
N GLU A 207 27.73 5.07 -4.98
CA GLU A 207 28.51 6.23 -5.45
C GLU A 207 27.60 7.42 -5.82
N ALA A 208 26.52 7.18 -6.55
CA ALA A 208 25.54 8.20 -6.90
C ALA A 208 24.89 8.80 -5.63
N LEU A 209 24.51 7.96 -4.67
CA LEU A 209 23.91 8.40 -3.41
C LEU A 209 24.93 9.14 -2.50
N ALA A 210 26.20 8.74 -2.52
CA ALA A 210 27.27 9.44 -1.81
C ALA A 210 27.49 10.85 -2.36
N ALA A 211 27.50 11.00 -3.69
CA ALA A 211 27.60 12.31 -4.35
C ALA A 211 26.47 13.25 -3.95
N GLU A 212 25.28 12.72 -3.64
CA GLU A 212 24.12 13.44 -3.19
C GLU A 212 24.05 13.60 -1.64
N GLY A 213 25.06 13.11 -0.91
CA GLY A 213 25.19 13.25 0.53
C GLY A 213 24.27 12.37 1.36
N TRP A 214 23.77 11.25 0.80
CA TRP A 214 22.91 10.33 1.54
C TRP A 214 23.67 9.49 2.57
N LEU A 215 24.89 9.08 2.24
CA LEU A 215 25.63 8.12 3.10
C LEU A 215 26.14 8.75 4.39
N ASP A 216 26.39 10.06 4.38
CA ASP A 216 26.83 10.83 5.56
C ASP A 216 25.68 11.66 6.17
N ALA A 217 24.47 11.49 5.67
CA ALA A 217 23.32 12.22 6.19
C ALA A 217 22.98 11.80 7.63
N PRO A 218 22.59 12.76 8.49
CA PRO A 218 22.15 12.43 9.84
C PRO A 218 20.86 11.59 9.79
N SER A 219 20.71 10.73 10.81
CA SER A 219 19.53 9.87 10.92
C SER A 219 18.21 10.65 10.88
N GLY A 220 18.20 11.84 11.44
CA GLY A 220 16.97 12.55 11.76
C GLY A 220 16.28 11.95 13.01
N PRO A 221 15.21 12.58 13.50
CA PRO A 221 14.42 12.02 14.59
C PRO A 221 13.69 10.76 14.10
N PRO A 222 13.57 9.70 14.95
CA PRO A 222 12.79 8.53 14.59
C PRO A 222 11.30 8.88 14.55
N VAL A 223 10.60 8.42 13.52
CA VAL A 223 9.13 8.44 13.49
C VAL A 223 8.64 7.46 14.56
N ARG A 224 7.97 7.99 15.58
CA ARG A 224 7.41 7.19 16.67
C ARG A 224 6.03 6.69 16.25
N ARG A 225 5.90 5.39 16.10
CA ARG A 225 4.64 4.74 15.82
C ARG A 225 4.04 4.19 17.09
N GLN A 226 2.74 4.42 17.25
CA GLN A 226 1.97 3.81 18.32
C GLN A 226 1.35 2.50 17.80
N ALA A 227 1.10 1.57 18.71
CA ALA A 227 0.29 0.41 18.36
C ALA A 227 -1.11 0.90 17.95
N PRO A 228 -1.71 0.31 16.90
CA PRO A 228 -3.04 0.70 16.46
C PRO A 228 -4.06 0.49 17.59
N ALA A 229 -5.05 1.38 17.66
CA ALA A 229 -6.18 1.18 18.53
C ALA A 229 -6.95 -0.08 18.10
N PRO A 230 -7.62 -0.76 19.05
CA PRO A 230 -8.47 -1.91 18.71
C PRO A 230 -9.52 -1.50 17.68
N ALA A 231 -9.66 -2.32 16.62
CA ALA A 231 -10.68 -2.11 15.62
C ALA A 231 -12.08 -2.32 16.20
N LEU A 232 -13.05 -1.54 15.76
CA LEU A 232 -14.46 -1.80 16.03
C LEU A 232 -14.95 -2.99 15.20
N ARG A 233 -15.72 -3.86 15.84
CA ARG A 233 -16.26 -5.10 15.26
C ARG A 233 -17.76 -5.16 15.45
N ALA A 234 -18.43 -5.95 14.62
CA ALA A 234 -19.90 -6.12 14.64
C ALA A 234 -20.64 -4.78 14.49
N VAL A 235 -20.10 -3.86 13.71
CA VAL A 235 -20.70 -2.56 13.43
C VAL A 235 -21.33 -2.60 12.04
N GLU A 236 -22.54 -2.08 11.91
CA GLU A 236 -23.17 -1.84 10.61
C GLU A 236 -23.40 -0.34 10.44
N ARG A 237 -22.82 0.23 9.37
CA ARG A 237 -22.96 1.62 9.01
C ARG A 237 -23.62 1.74 7.64
N VAL A 238 -24.68 2.52 7.57
CA VAL A 238 -25.37 2.84 6.32
C VAL A 238 -25.14 4.31 6.01
N VAL A 239 -24.70 4.60 4.80
CA VAL A 239 -24.49 5.94 4.29
C VAL A 239 -25.38 6.13 3.07
N GLU A 240 -26.37 7.01 3.19
CA GLU A 240 -27.26 7.32 2.10
C GLU A 240 -26.56 8.16 1.03
N ARG A 241 -26.68 7.74 -0.21
CA ARG A 241 -26.16 8.46 -1.37
C ARG A 241 -27.00 8.17 -2.61
N ASP A 242 -27.22 9.20 -3.43
CA ASP A 242 -27.83 9.03 -4.75
C ASP A 242 -26.78 8.42 -5.69
N SER A 243 -26.95 7.13 -5.98
CA SER A 243 -26.11 6.36 -6.88
C SER A 243 -26.90 5.23 -7.54
N ALA A 244 -26.43 4.75 -8.70
CA ALA A 244 -27.09 3.66 -9.42
C ALA A 244 -26.99 2.30 -8.71
N GLN A 245 -26.01 2.15 -7.83
CA GLN A 245 -25.73 0.91 -7.09
C GLN A 245 -25.60 1.17 -5.60
N VAL A 246 -25.80 0.10 -4.83
CA VAL A 246 -25.36 0.03 -3.43
C VAL A 246 -24.01 -0.68 -3.39
N HIS A 247 -23.03 -0.01 -2.81
CA HIS A 247 -21.68 -0.53 -2.59
C HIS A 247 -21.58 -1.02 -1.16
N VAL A 248 -21.15 -2.26 -0.99
CA VAL A 248 -21.05 -2.89 0.34
C VAL A 248 -19.64 -3.39 0.56
N VAL A 249 -19.07 -3.10 1.71
CA VAL A 249 -17.85 -3.74 2.21
C VAL A 249 -18.17 -4.46 3.52
N VAL A 250 -17.84 -5.75 3.55
CA VAL A 250 -17.91 -6.61 4.74
C VAL A 250 -16.51 -7.00 5.12
N GLY A 251 -16.05 -6.65 6.30
CA GLY A 251 -14.66 -6.93 6.65
C GLY A 251 -14.34 -6.79 8.14
N THR A 252 -13.08 -7.00 8.45
CA THR A 252 -12.55 -6.93 9.81
C THR A 252 -11.07 -6.55 9.79
N ASP A 253 -10.52 -6.24 10.96
CA ASP A 253 -9.08 -6.12 11.18
C ASP A 253 -8.39 -7.48 11.12
N THR A 254 -7.10 -7.47 10.79
CA THR A 254 -6.21 -8.64 10.80
C THR A 254 -4.88 -8.32 11.49
N PHE A 255 -3.98 -9.30 11.51
CA PHE A 255 -2.59 -9.12 11.91
C PHE A 255 -1.79 -8.30 10.87
N GLY A 256 -0.59 -7.87 11.26
CA GLY A 256 0.33 -7.14 10.40
C GLY A 256 1.14 -8.01 9.43
N ALA A 257 1.85 -7.37 8.51
CA ALA A 257 2.58 -7.99 7.41
C ALA A 257 3.70 -8.97 7.86
N GLY A 258 4.20 -8.83 9.09
CA GLY A 258 5.22 -9.71 9.66
C GLY A 258 4.70 -11.05 10.18
N ASP A 259 3.37 -11.25 10.26
CA ASP A 259 2.79 -12.49 10.81
C ASP A 259 3.03 -13.67 9.85
N PRO A 260 3.55 -14.81 10.34
CA PRO A 260 3.79 -15.99 9.50
C PRO A 260 2.52 -16.58 8.88
N ARG A 261 1.33 -16.35 9.46
CA ARG A 261 0.04 -16.82 8.94
C ARG A 261 -0.42 -16.10 7.67
N ARG A 262 0.29 -15.05 7.22
CA ARG A 262 -0.09 -14.25 6.03
C ARG A 262 -0.28 -15.08 4.77
N PHE A 263 0.46 -16.18 4.59
CA PHE A 263 0.29 -17.06 3.41
C PHE A 263 -1.00 -17.88 3.50
N ALA A 264 -1.34 -18.39 4.68
CA ALA A 264 -2.62 -19.05 4.90
C ALA A 264 -3.80 -18.10 4.70
N LEU A 265 -3.67 -16.84 5.15
CA LEU A 265 -4.67 -15.80 4.92
C LEU A 265 -4.80 -15.47 3.42
N ALA A 266 -3.69 -15.35 2.69
CA ALA A 266 -3.71 -15.09 1.26
C ALA A 266 -4.40 -16.23 0.48
N MET A 267 -4.13 -17.50 0.85
CA MET A 267 -4.81 -18.65 0.25
C MET A 267 -6.32 -18.64 0.56
N LEU A 268 -6.71 -18.33 1.80
CA LEU A 268 -8.12 -18.19 2.17
C LEU A 268 -8.82 -17.11 1.33
N VAL A 269 -8.20 -15.96 1.20
CA VAL A 269 -8.71 -14.82 0.42
C VAL A 269 -8.86 -15.17 -1.06
N ASN A 270 -7.85 -15.84 -1.65
CA ASN A 270 -7.90 -16.27 -3.04
C ASN A 270 -9.06 -17.25 -3.28
N ALA A 271 -9.23 -18.25 -2.43
CA ALA A 271 -10.32 -19.21 -2.56
C ALA A 271 -11.70 -18.58 -2.40
N VAL A 272 -11.84 -17.59 -1.50
CA VAL A 272 -13.15 -16.97 -1.20
C VAL A 272 -13.52 -15.90 -2.21
N GLY A 273 -12.60 -15.04 -2.63
CA GLY A 273 -12.92 -13.90 -3.49
C GLY A 273 -11.78 -13.38 -4.37
N GLY A 274 -10.73 -14.18 -4.61
CA GLY A 274 -9.54 -13.72 -5.34
C GLY A 274 -9.60 -13.80 -6.87
N GLY A 275 -10.72 -14.18 -7.45
CA GLY A 275 -10.86 -14.27 -8.91
C GLY A 275 -12.15 -14.94 -9.37
N MET A 276 -12.30 -15.15 -10.67
CA MET A 276 -13.54 -15.70 -11.27
C MET A 276 -13.86 -17.13 -10.80
N GLY A 277 -12.86 -17.93 -10.44
CA GLY A 277 -13.05 -19.27 -9.87
C GLY A 277 -13.39 -19.29 -8.38
N SER A 278 -13.34 -18.15 -7.69
CA SER A 278 -13.58 -18.07 -6.25
C SER A 278 -15.04 -18.30 -5.88
N ARG A 279 -15.27 -18.73 -4.63
CA ARG A 279 -16.61 -19.07 -4.12
C ARG A 279 -17.59 -17.92 -4.26
N LEU A 280 -17.21 -16.71 -3.87
CA LEU A 280 -18.12 -15.55 -3.91
C LEU A 280 -18.42 -15.13 -5.33
N PHE A 281 -17.43 -15.17 -6.22
CA PHE A 281 -17.70 -14.86 -7.63
C PHE A 281 -18.70 -15.84 -8.24
N GLN A 282 -18.47 -17.15 -8.03
CA GLN A 282 -19.38 -18.18 -8.52
C GLN A 282 -20.78 -18.05 -7.89
N ARG A 283 -20.86 -17.85 -6.58
CA ARG A 283 -22.15 -17.78 -5.86
C ARG A 283 -22.92 -16.50 -6.15
N VAL A 284 -22.28 -15.33 -6.02
CA VAL A 284 -22.96 -14.02 -6.05
C VAL A 284 -23.22 -13.59 -7.50
N ARG A 285 -22.23 -13.80 -8.40
CA ARG A 285 -22.34 -13.35 -9.79
C ARG A 285 -22.92 -14.41 -10.71
N GLU A 286 -22.31 -15.61 -10.75
CA GLU A 286 -22.67 -16.62 -11.77
C GLU A 286 -23.98 -17.34 -11.44
N GLU A 287 -24.17 -17.80 -10.19
CA GLU A 287 -25.35 -18.56 -9.80
C GLU A 287 -26.56 -17.67 -9.49
N LEU A 288 -26.37 -16.60 -8.73
CA LEU A 288 -27.45 -15.76 -8.23
C LEU A 288 -27.67 -14.49 -9.06
N GLY A 289 -26.72 -14.06 -9.85
CA GLY A 289 -26.82 -12.86 -10.68
C GLY A 289 -27.06 -11.57 -9.90
N LEU A 290 -26.55 -11.48 -8.65
CA LEU A 290 -26.86 -10.38 -7.73
C LEU A 290 -25.94 -9.18 -7.94
N ALA A 291 -24.74 -9.37 -8.49
CA ALA A 291 -23.74 -8.33 -8.68
C ALA A 291 -22.87 -8.60 -9.90
N TYR A 292 -22.35 -7.53 -10.51
CA TYR A 292 -21.35 -7.66 -11.57
C TYR A 292 -19.96 -7.91 -11.00
N GLY A 293 -19.61 -7.24 -9.90
CA GLY A 293 -18.31 -7.33 -9.24
C GLY A 293 -18.44 -7.73 -7.77
N VAL A 294 -17.71 -8.78 -7.40
CA VAL A 294 -17.50 -9.19 -6.00
C VAL A 294 -16.08 -9.70 -5.86
N TRP A 295 -15.37 -9.23 -4.87
CA TRP A 295 -13.98 -9.63 -4.61
C TRP A 295 -13.62 -9.47 -3.13
N THR A 296 -12.66 -10.28 -2.69
CA THR A 296 -12.09 -10.23 -1.34
C THR A 296 -10.62 -9.89 -1.42
N ALA A 297 -10.17 -9.00 -0.58
CA ALA A 297 -8.76 -8.61 -0.51
C ALA A 297 -8.31 -8.40 0.93
N THR A 298 -6.98 -8.41 1.12
CA THR A 298 -6.31 -7.99 2.35
C THR A 298 -5.37 -6.84 2.08
N GLN A 299 -5.29 -5.92 3.04
CA GLN A 299 -4.21 -4.94 3.14
C GLN A 299 -3.50 -5.18 4.47
N LEU A 300 -2.23 -5.60 4.40
CA LEU A 300 -1.42 -5.83 5.58
C LEU A 300 -0.47 -4.64 5.79
N TYR A 301 -0.63 -3.95 6.90
CA TYR A 301 0.24 -2.89 7.36
C TYR A 301 1.32 -3.45 8.28
N HIS A 302 2.16 -2.62 8.85
CA HIS A 302 3.25 -3.10 9.70
C HIS A 302 2.75 -3.87 10.94
N GLU A 303 1.82 -3.31 11.70
CA GLU A 303 1.33 -3.91 12.97
C GLU A 303 -0.06 -4.50 12.90
N THR A 304 -0.85 -4.14 11.90
CA THR A 304 -2.24 -4.57 11.72
C THR A 304 -2.53 -4.78 10.25
N GLY A 305 -3.75 -5.15 9.91
CA GLY A 305 -4.22 -5.27 8.55
C GLY A 305 -5.73 -5.21 8.49
N GLN A 306 -6.23 -5.23 7.28
CA GLN A 306 -7.65 -5.25 6.96
C GLN A 306 -7.94 -6.38 5.98
N LEU A 307 -8.98 -7.14 6.25
CA LEU A 307 -9.60 -8.11 5.35
C LEU A 307 -10.99 -7.59 5.00
N GLY A 308 -11.35 -7.54 3.73
CA GLY A 308 -12.68 -7.11 3.32
C GLY A 308 -13.14 -7.74 2.01
N THR A 309 -14.44 -8.01 1.94
CA THR A 309 -15.14 -8.35 0.70
C THR A 309 -15.98 -7.17 0.27
N TYR A 310 -15.76 -6.74 -0.96
CA TYR A 310 -16.56 -5.73 -1.65
C TYR A 310 -17.58 -6.39 -2.56
N VAL A 311 -18.78 -5.77 -2.66
CA VAL A 311 -19.77 -6.07 -3.68
C VAL A 311 -20.50 -4.81 -4.11
N GLY A 312 -20.61 -4.60 -5.44
CA GLY A 312 -21.47 -3.56 -6.04
C GLY A 312 -22.73 -4.21 -6.64
N SER A 313 -23.90 -3.81 -6.17
CA SER A 313 -25.17 -4.44 -6.52
C SER A 313 -26.28 -3.42 -6.77
N GLN A 314 -27.32 -3.80 -7.49
CA GLN A 314 -28.51 -2.95 -7.59
C GLN A 314 -29.18 -2.82 -6.22
N PRO A 315 -29.86 -1.70 -5.92
CA PRO A 315 -30.53 -1.50 -4.63
C PRO A 315 -31.41 -2.71 -4.23
N GLN A 316 -32.19 -3.22 -5.14
CA GLN A 316 -33.14 -4.33 -4.91
C GLN A 316 -32.47 -5.67 -4.59
N THR A 317 -31.18 -5.84 -4.96
CA THR A 317 -30.43 -7.09 -4.76
C THR A 317 -29.32 -6.98 -3.73
N ALA A 318 -29.04 -5.78 -3.22
CA ALA A 318 -27.92 -5.53 -2.30
C ALA A 318 -28.03 -6.31 -0.98
N ALA A 319 -29.23 -6.39 -0.42
CA ALA A 319 -29.46 -7.17 0.80
C ALA A 319 -29.23 -8.67 0.59
N ALA A 320 -29.68 -9.20 -0.58
CA ALA A 320 -29.47 -10.60 -0.94
C ALA A 320 -27.98 -10.90 -1.22
N ALA A 321 -27.25 -9.97 -1.85
CA ALA A 321 -25.81 -10.09 -2.08
C ALA A 321 -25.03 -10.13 -0.75
N LEU A 322 -25.33 -9.24 0.19
CA LEU A 322 -24.76 -9.25 1.52
C LEU A 322 -25.05 -10.55 2.27
N GLN A 323 -26.28 -11.03 2.19
CA GLN A 323 -26.68 -12.31 2.81
C GLN A 323 -25.90 -13.49 2.21
N ALA A 324 -25.72 -13.53 0.88
CA ALA A 324 -24.96 -14.58 0.21
C ALA A 324 -23.46 -14.56 0.66
N ILE A 325 -22.86 -13.38 0.86
CA ILE A 325 -21.50 -13.26 1.40
C ILE A 325 -21.44 -13.83 2.82
N ARG A 326 -22.39 -13.46 3.69
CA ARG A 326 -22.47 -13.97 5.08
C ARG A 326 -22.64 -15.50 5.15
N GLU A 327 -23.43 -16.06 4.25
CA GLU A 327 -23.61 -17.51 4.14
C GLU A 327 -22.34 -18.23 3.69
N GLU A 328 -21.61 -17.69 2.72
CA GLU A 328 -20.30 -18.23 2.31
C GLU A 328 -19.28 -18.14 3.44
N TYR A 329 -19.20 -17.01 4.12
CA TYR A 329 -18.34 -16.85 5.27
C TYR A 329 -18.65 -17.89 6.37
N ALA A 330 -19.91 -18.08 6.70
CA ALA A 330 -20.35 -19.09 7.67
C ALA A 330 -19.99 -20.51 7.23
N ARG A 331 -20.14 -20.83 5.94
CA ARG A 331 -19.76 -22.14 5.39
C ARG A 331 -18.26 -22.41 5.50
N VAL A 332 -17.45 -21.43 5.10
CA VAL A 332 -15.98 -21.57 5.15
C VAL A 332 -15.49 -21.57 6.60
N ALA A 333 -16.08 -20.77 7.49
CA ALA A 333 -15.77 -20.78 8.92
C ALA A 333 -16.08 -22.13 9.59
N ALA A 334 -17.19 -22.79 9.19
CA ALA A 334 -17.60 -24.06 9.76
C ALA A 334 -16.87 -25.29 9.21
N HIS A 335 -16.48 -25.25 7.94
CA HIS A 335 -16.01 -26.44 7.22
C HIS A 335 -14.60 -26.29 6.60
N GLY A 336 -14.02 -25.09 6.61
CA GLY A 336 -12.77 -24.81 5.90
C GLY A 336 -12.94 -24.85 4.38
N LEU A 337 -11.82 -24.98 3.69
CA LEU A 337 -11.75 -25.20 2.24
C LEU A 337 -11.72 -26.71 1.94
N ALA A 338 -12.35 -27.13 0.86
CA ALA A 338 -12.19 -28.49 0.37
C ALA A 338 -10.75 -28.75 -0.10
N PRO A 339 -10.25 -29.98 -0.06
CA PRO A 339 -8.86 -30.30 -0.44
C PRO A 339 -8.47 -29.80 -1.83
N GLY A 340 -9.37 -29.87 -2.82
CA GLY A 340 -9.14 -29.36 -4.17
C GLY A 340 -9.03 -27.82 -4.20
N GLU A 341 -9.89 -27.11 -3.50
CA GLU A 341 -9.84 -25.65 -3.41
C GLU A 341 -8.59 -25.12 -2.74
N LEU A 342 -8.11 -25.82 -1.70
CA LEU A 342 -6.87 -25.47 -1.02
C LEU A 342 -5.67 -25.61 -1.97
N GLU A 343 -5.63 -26.68 -2.77
CA GLU A 343 -4.55 -26.89 -3.73
C GLU A 343 -4.60 -25.87 -4.86
N GLU A 344 -5.78 -25.56 -5.39
CA GLU A 344 -5.97 -24.52 -6.39
C GLU A 344 -5.52 -23.15 -5.84
N ALA A 345 -5.90 -22.79 -4.62
CA ALA A 345 -5.49 -21.54 -3.98
C ALA A 345 -3.98 -21.48 -3.75
N ARG A 346 -3.34 -22.61 -3.44
CA ARG A 346 -1.87 -22.77 -3.31
C ARG A 346 -1.18 -22.45 -4.63
N GLU A 347 -1.56 -23.14 -5.70
CA GLU A 347 -0.96 -22.97 -7.02
C GLU A 347 -1.22 -21.56 -7.56
N GLN A 348 -2.41 -21.01 -7.33
CA GLN A 348 -2.74 -19.64 -7.69
C GLN A 348 -1.83 -18.63 -6.96
N LEU A 349 -1.63 -18.78 -5.65
CA LEU A 349 -0.76 -17.88 -4.88
C LEU A 349 0.70 -17.97 -5.32
N LYS A 350 1.20 -19.18 -5.58
CA LYS A 350 2.54 -19.39 -6.11
C LYS A 350 2.72 -18.75 -7.48
N GLY A 351 1.75 -18.92 -8.37
CA GLY A 351 1.72 -18.26 -9.68
C GLY A 351 1.71 -16.73 -9.56
N GLN A 352 0.87 -16.17 -8.70
CA GLN A 352 0.82 -14.73 -8.45
C GLN A 352 2.14 -14.18 -7.91
N LEU A 353 2.80 -14.89 -6.99
CA LEU A 353 4.11 -14.49 -6.46
C LEU A 353 5.20 -14.46 -7.54
N VAL A 354 5.25 -15.48 -8.39
CA VAL A 354 6.27 -15.58 -9.45
C VAL A 354 6.01 -14.56 -10.55
N LEU A 355 4.80 -14.56 -11.13
CA LEU A 355 4.43 -13.66 -12.23
C LEU A 355 4.43 -12.19 -11.79
N GLY A 356 4.04 -11.92 -10.55
CA GLY A 356 4.07 -10.57 -9.99
C GLY A 356 5.48 -9.99 -9.86
N LEU A 357 6.52 -10.83 -9.86
CA LEU A 357 7.92 -10.40 -9.72
C LEU A 357 8.71 -10.39 -11.05
N GLU A 358 8.05 -10.46 -12.21
CA GLU A 358 8.74 -10.37 -13.50
C GLU A 358 9.32 -8.98 -13.77
N GLY A 359 8.61 -7.94 -13.35
CA GLY A 359 9.00 -6.55 -13.58
C GLY A 359 9.98 -5.99 -12.54
N ALA A 360 10.92 -5.15 -13.00
CA ALA A 360 11.87 -4.46 -12.12
C ALA A 360 11.17 -3.60 -11.05
N GLY A 361 10.06 -2.92 -11.39
CA GLY A 361 9.27 -2.14 -10.44
C GLY A 361 8.71 -2.96 -9.29
N ALA A 362 8.14 -4.12 -9.59
CA ALA A 362 7.57 -5.01 -8.57
C ALA A 362 8.67 -5.60 -7.65
N ARG A 363 9.84 -5.94 -8.20
CA ARG A 363 10.99 -6.39 -7.41
C ARG A 363 11.52 -5.28 -6.50
N MET A 364 11.67 -4.07 -7.02
CA MET A 364 12.02 -2.89 -6.23
C MET A 364 11.03 -2.66 -5.08
N ALA A 365 9.73 -2.69 -5.37
CA ALA A 365 8.68 -2.51 -4.36
C ALA A 365 8.72 -3.61 -3.28
N ARG A 366 8.97 -4.87 -3.67
CA ARG A 366 9.16 -5.98 -2.72
C ARG A 366 10.37 -5.76 -1.81
N LEU A 367 11.51 -5.36 -2.35
CA LEU A 367 12.70 -5.05 -1.57
C LEU A 367 12.42 -3.91 -0.58
N ALA A 368 11.81 -2.84 -1.07
CA ALA A 368 11.43 -1.69 -0.25
C ALA A 368 10.47 -2.08 0.87
N GLY A 369 9.37 -2.78 0.55
CA GLY A 369 8.37 -3.21 1.52
C GLY A 369 8.95 -4.12 2.62
N THR A 370 9.83 -5.05 2.24
CA THR A 370 10.54 -5.91 3.20
C THR A 370 11.42 -5.09 4.15
N ALA A 371 12.21 -4.15 3.61
CA ALA A 371 13.08 -3.31 4.40
C ALA A 371 12.30 -2.29 5.26
N LEU A 372 11.21 -1.70 4.74
CA LEU A 372 10.33 -0.81 5.48
C LEU A 372 9.67 -1.50 6.68
N ALA A 373 9.22 -2.74 6.48
CA ALA A 373 8.63 -3.55 7.55
C ALA A 373 9.67 -4.08 8.55
N GLY A 374 10.97 -3.88 8.30
CA GLY A 374 12.04 -4.42 9.15
C GLY A 374 12.10 -5.96 9.12
N LEU A 375 11.55 -6.59 8.10
CA LEU A 375 11.52 -8.03 7.95
C LEU A 375 12.80 -8.54 7.30
N PRO A 376 13.23 -9.78 7.62
CA PRO A 376 14.34 -10.39 6.92
C PRO A 376 13.98 -10.64 5.45
N TYR A 377 14.93 -10.39 4.56
CA TYR A 377 14.77 -10.76 3.15
C TYR A 377 14.61 -12.28 3.02
N ARG A 378 13.70 -12.71 2.18
CA ARG A 378 13.44 -14.11 1.84
C ARG A 378 13.56 -14.30 0.34
N PRO A 379 14.40 -15.23 -0.17
CA PRO A 379 14.40 -15.63 -1.59
C PRO A 379 13.00 -16.07 -2.06
N VAL A 380 12.73 -15.96 -3.35
CA VAL A 380 11.43 -16.38 -3.90
C VAL A 380 11.14 -17.85 -3.61
N ASP A 381 12.12 -18.73 -3.78
CA ASP A 381 11.97 -20.16 -3.49
C ASP A 381 11.61 -20.41 -2.01
N ALA A 382 12.15 -19.62 -1.09
CA ALA A 382 11.79 -19.71 0.33
C ALA A 382 10.34 -19.24 0.59
N LEU A 383 9.85 -18.24 -0.16
CA LEU A 383 8.44 -17.83 -0.08
C LEU A 383 7.51 -18.90 -0.65
N LEU A 384 7.89 -19.55 -1.76
CA LEU A 384 7.14 -20.67 -2.33
C LEU A 384 7.08 -21.85 -1.36
N ALA A 385 8.20 -22.17 -0.68
CA ALA A 385 8.23 -23.19 0.35
C ALA A 385 7.33 -22.85 1.57
N ASP A 386 7.25 -21.55 1.96
CA ASP A 386 6.31 -21.11 3.00
C ASP A 386 4.85 -21.33 2.58
N VAL A 387 4.52 -21.07 1.31
CA VAL A 387 3.17 -21.35 0.77
C VAL A 387 2.89 -22.84 0.75
N ASP A 388 3.87 -23.68 0.35
CA ASP A 388 3.73 -25.14 0.35
C ASP A 388 3.57 -25.72 1.77
N ALA A 389 4.14 -25.08 2.78
CA ALA A 389 4.04 -25.48 4.17
C ALA A 389 2.68 -25.19 4.84
N VAL A 390 1.81 -24.38 4.22
CA VAL A 390 0.47 -24.07 4.75
C VAL A 390 -0.40 -25.32 4.80
N ARG A 391 -0.96 -25.61 5.96
CA ARG A 391 -1.81 -26.78 6.21
C ARG A 391 -3.30 -26.40 6.13
N PRO A 392 -4.18 -27.35 5.84
CA PRO A 392 -5.63 -27.14 5.85
C PRO A 392 -6.14 -26.53 7.18
N ASP A 393 -5.62 -26.99 8.31
CA ASP A 393 -6.00 -26.52 9.64
C ASP A 393 -5.61 -25.06 9.86
N ASP A 394 -4.50 -24.58 9.30
CA ASP A 394 -4.07 -23.19 9.41
C ASP A 394 -5.06 -22.25 8.70
N VAL A 395 -5.55 -22.64 7.54
CA VAL A 395 -6.56 -21.89 6.76
C VAL A 395 -7.93 -21.97 7.44
N ALA A 396 -8.32 -23.15 7.93
CA ALA A 396 -9.60 -23.32 8.63
C ALA A 396 -9.66 -22.50 9.94
N ALA A 397 -8.56 -22.44 10.68
CA ALA A 397 -8.48 -21.63 11.90
C ALA A 397 -8.66 -20.11 11.58
N LEU A 398 -8.03 -19.62 10.51
CA LEU A 398 -8.19 -18.22 10.07
C LEU A 398 -9.62 -17.96 9.56
N ALA A 399 -10.22 -18.89 8.85
CA ALA A 399 -11.60 -18.76 8.40
C ALA A 399 -12.56 -18.68 9.61
N ALA A 400 -12.40 -19.56 10.59
CA ALA A 400 -13.19 -19.54 11.82
C ALA A 400 -12.99 -18.24 12.61
N GLU A 401 -11.77 -17.71 12.64
CA GLU A 401 -11.46 -16.46 13.33
C GLU A 401 -12.02 -15.25 12.57
N TYR A 402 -11.69 -15.09 11.28
CA TYR A 402 -11.95 -13.84 10.57
C TYR A 402 -13.33 -13.76 9.91
N PHE A 403 -14.00 -14.88 9.65
CA PHE A 403 -15.35 -14.88 9.09
C PHE A 403 -16.45 -15.02 10.16
N ALA A 404 -16.09 -15.04 11.45
CA ALA A 404 -17.04 -15.02 12.54
C ALA A 404 -17.93 -13.76 12.47
N PRO A 405 -19.27 -13.89 12.59
CA PRO A 405 -20.20 -12.76 12.46
C PRO A 405 -19.90 -11.58 13.42
N GLU A 406 -19.45 -11.90 14.63
CA GLU A 406 -19.09 -10.92 15.67
C GLU A 406 -17.85 -10.09 15.36
N ARG A 407 -17.10 -10.45 14.33
CA ARG A 407 -15.95 -9.67 13.85
C ARG A 407 -16.30 -8.76 12.69
N GLN A 408 -17.40 -9.03 11.97
CA GLN A 408 -17.70 -8.35 10.72
C GLN A 408 -18.21 -6.94 10.93
N THR A 409 -17.47 -5.96 10.42
CA THR A 409 -17.94 -4.60 10.24
C THR A 409 -18.44 -4.45 8.80
N VAL A 410 -19.65 -3.89 8.66
CA VAL A 410 -20.33 -3.75 7.38
C VAL A 410 -20.57 -2.27 7.11
N VAL A 411 -20.17 -1.82 5.93
CA VAL A 411 -20.53 -0.49 5.42
C VAL A 411 -21.34 -0.64 4.15
N ARG A 412 -22.47 0.04 4.10
CA ARG A 412 -23.35 0.13 2.92
C ARG A 412 -23.40 1.58 2.47
N LEU A 413 -23.08 1.86 1.22
CA LEU A 413 -23.11 3.18 0.61
C LEU A 413 -24.01 3.14 -0.61
N GLY A 414 -25.06 3.92 -0.66
CA GLY A 414 -25.99 3.98 -1.79
C GLY A 414 -27.38 4.44 -1.39
N PRO A 415 -28.37 4.31 -2.29
CA PRO A 415 -29.75 4.67 -1.96
C PRO A 415 -30.28 3.79 -0.83
N LEU A 416 -31.04 4.37 0.06
CA LEU A 416 -31.85 3.64 1.04
C LEU A 416 -33.09 3.08 0.32
N ASP A 417 -33.50 1.86 0.66
CA ASP A 417 -34.71 1.19 0.14
C ASP A 417 -35.98 1.94 0.54
#